data_0c87bd39403b04ea62f65561fe18ff43
#
_entry.id   0c87bd39403b04ea62f65561fe18ff43
#
_cell.length_a   1.000
_cell.length_b   1.000
_cell.length_c   1.000
_cell.angle_alpha   90.00
_cell.angle_beta   90.00
_cell.angle_gamma   90.00
#
_symmetry.space_group_name_H-M   'P 1'
#
loop_
_entity.id
_entity.type
_entity.pdbx_description
1 polymer ?
#
loop_
_entity_poly.entity_id
_entity_poly.type
_entity_poly.pdbx_seq_one_letter_code
_entity_poly.pdbx_strand_id
1 'polypeptide(L)'
;LANLCYSRRVPCYMISSREENEERRETNNSRLMQWFGAHVIPCEKSQIAQTVRETMEMLSAKGYRPYYIYGNQYGTGNEGVPVQAYVDAYEEICTYEAEQRIHFEYIFFPSGTGATQSGLISGHLLRKDQRKIMGVLISSREKERAEQVIWQGIQDYFQKREIPLTPVSQEEIHLLCQYKAGGYGKYNQEIIRVIKEEFCRNGIPMDPTYTGKAFWGMKEYLREKKIADSQILFIHTGGTPLFYDCLGNEEV
;
A
#
# COMPACT_ATOMS: atom_id res chain seq x y z
N LEU A 1 0.92 -6.67 -10.56
CA LEU A 1 -0.08 -7.64 -11.02
C LEU A 1 0.15 -8.01 -12.48
N ALA A 2 0.17 -7.07 -13.44
CA ALA A 2 0.32 -7.35 -14.87
C ALA A 2 1.57 -8.20 -15.19
N ASN A 3 2.73 -7.88 -14.61
CA ASN A 3 3.95 -8.67 -14.73
C ASN A 3 3.76 -10.13 -14.25
N LEU A 4 3.14 -10.33 -13.09
CA LEU A 4 2.85 -11.66 -12.56
C LEU A 4 1.91 -12.45 -13.47
N CYS A 5 0.87 -11.82 -14.00
CA CYS A 5 -0.03 -12.43 -14.97
C CYS A 5 0.71 -12.84 -16.25
N TYR A 6 1.56 -11.95 -16.78
CA TYR A 6 2.39 -12.22 -17.96
C TYR A 6 3.30 -13.45 -17.73
N SER A 7 4.05 -13.47 -16.62
CA SER A 7 4.98 -14.57 -16.30
C SER A 7 4.26 -15.91 -16.09
N ARG A 8 3.00 -15.88 -15.66
CA ARG A 8 2.15 -17.07 -15.45
C ARG A 8 1.27 -17.41 -16.65
N ARG A 9 1.35 -16.64 -17.76
CA ARG A 9 0.53 -16.78 -18.96
C ARG A 9 -0.98 -16.72 -18.64
N VAL A 10 -1.35 -15.86 -17.70
CA VAL A 10 -2.74 -15.60 -17.31
C VAL A 10 -3.17 -14.27 -17.91
N PRO A 11 -4.31 -14.21 -18.64
CA PRO A 11 -4.83 -12.95 -19.15
C PRO A 11 -5.08 -11.94 -18.03
N CYS A 12 -4.68 -10.70 -18.21
CA CYS A 12 -4.82 -9.62 -17.23
C CYS A 12 -5.71 -8.52 -17.80
N TYR A 13 -6.78 -8.18 -17.09
CA TYR A 13 -7.69 -7.11 -17.42
C TYR A 13 -7.66 -6.06 -16.31
N MET A 14 -7.48 -4.80 -16.70
CA MET A 14 -7.35 -3.67 -15.79
C MET A 14 -8.46 -2.67 -16.06
N ILE A 15 -9.39 -2.49 -15.14
CA ILE A 15 -10.41 -1.45 -15.22
C ILE A 15 -9.79 -0.14 -14.75
N SER A 16 -9.74 0.84 -15.66
CA SER A 16 -9.15 2.15 -15.45
C SER A 16 -10.24 3.21 -15.41
N SER A 17 -10.62 3.60 -14.20
CA SER A 17 -11.62 4.65 -14.00
C SER A 17 -11.00 6.03 -14.01
N ARG A 18 -11.80 7.02 -14.44
CA ARG A 18 -11.46 8.45 -14.39
C ARG A 18 -12.66 9.25 -13.89
N GLU A 19 -12.39 10.46 -13.41
CA GLU A 19 -13.45 11.44 -13.20
C GLU A 19 -13.93 11.98 -14.56
N GLU A 20 -15.15 12.46 -14.59
CA GLU A 20 -15.72 13.13 -15.74
C GLU A 20 -14.86 14.37 -16.10
N ASN A 21 -14.40 14.48 -17.35
CA ASN A 21 -13.51 15.53 -17.85
C ASN A 21 -12.03 15.49 -17.41
N GLU A 22 -11.55 14.40 -16.79
CA GLU A 22 -10.14 14.23 -16.51
C GLU A 22 -9.39 13.79 -17.77
N GLU A 23 -8.37 14.54 -18.19
CA GLU A 23 -7.51 14.15 -19.32
C GLU A 23 -6.69 12.90 -18.97
N ARG A 24 -6.63 11.96 -19.91
CA ARG A 24 -5.85 10.75 -19.74
C ARG A 24 -4.35 11.06 -19.81
N ARG A 25 -3.70 11.15 -18.68
CA ARG A 25 -2.24 11.27 -18.63
C ARG A 25 -1.62 9.88 -18.76
N GLU A 26 -0.78 9.70 -19.77
CA GLU A 26 0.00 8.47 -19.87
C GLU A 26 1.11 8.47 -18.81
N THR A 27 1.17 7.40 -18.02
CA THR A 27 2.15 7.21 -16.95
C THR A 27 3.06 6.02 -17.26
N ASN A 28 4.23 5.95 -16.62
CA ASN A 28 5.10 4.77 -16.74
C ASN A 28 4.39 3.49 -16.27
N ASN A 29 3.52 3.56 -15.27
CA ASN A 29 2.67 2.43 -14.89
C ASN A 29 1.76 1.96 -16.03
N SER A 30 1.10 2.88 -16.75
CA SER A 30 0.23 2.52 -17.87
C SER A 30 1.00 1.89 -19.03
N ARG A 31 2.20 2.40 -19.33
CA ARG A 31 3.11 1.82 -20.34
C ARG A 31 3.56 0.42 -19.96
N LEU A 32 4.00 0.23 -18.73
CA LEU A 32 4.41 -1.09 -18.23
C LEU A 32 3.26 -2.11 -18.26
N MET A 33 2.04 -1.71 -17.90
CA MET A 33 0.88 -2.59 -18.02
C MET A 33 0.65 -3.04 -19.46
N GLN A 34 0.78 -2.13 -20.44
CA GLN A 34 0.67 -2.45 -21.87
C GLN A 34 1.77 -3.43 -22.31
N TRP A 35 3.02 -3.21 -21.89
CA TRP A 35 4.14 -4.11 -22.22
C TRP A 35 3.95 -5.52 -21.67
N PHE A 36 3.30 -5.64 -20.51
CA PHE A 36 2.91 -6.93 -19.95
C PHE A 36 1.61 -7.49 -20.54
N GLY A 37 1.11 -6.90 -21.64
CA GLY A 37 -0.07 -7.39 -22.33
C GLY A 37 -1.37 -7.29 -21.54
N ALA A 38 -1.45 -6.38 -20.58
CA ALA A 38 -2.70 -6.15 -19.85
C ALA A 38 -3.73 -5.43 -20.74
N HIS A 39 -4.96 -5.93 -20.75
CA HIS A 39 -6.09 -5.30 -21.43
C HIS A 39 -6.67 -4.21 -20.53
N VAL A 40 -6.46 -2.95 -20.90
CA VAL A 40 -7.00 -1.81 -20.13
C VAL A 40 -8.40 -1.48 -20.64
N ILE A 41 -9.37 -1.52 -19.74
CA ILE A 41 -10.78 -1.18 -20.01
C ILE A 41 -11.06 0.16 -19.33
N PRO A 42 -11.19 1.26 -20.09
CA PRO A 42 -11.53 2.57 -19.51
C PRO A 42 -13.02 2.63 -19.16
N CYS A 43 -13.36 3.30 -18.07
CA CYS A 43 -14.73 3.62 -17.68
C CYS A 43 -14.79 4.92 -16.88
N GLU A 44 -16.00 5.46 -16.72
CA GLU A 44 -16.26 6.52 -15.75
C GLU A 44 -16.28 5.93 -14.33
N LYS A 45 -15.90 6.72 -13.34
CA LYS A 45 -15.84 6.28 -11.93
C LYS A 45 -17.18 5.74 -11.42
N SER A 46 -18.29 6.33 -11.86
CA SER A 46 -19.65 5.88 -11.55
C SER A 46 -20.00 4.51 -12.16
N GLN A 47 -19.29 4.10 -13.21
CA GLN A 47 -19.54 2.88 -13.98
C GLN A 47 -18.65 1.69 -13.57
N ILE A 48 -17.77 1.85 -12.60
CA ILE A 48 -16.80 0.80 -12.20
C ILE A 48 -17.52 -0.54 -11.95
N ALA A 49 -18.54 -0.55 -11.10
CA ALA A 49 -19.24 -1.78 -10.73
C ALA A 49 -19.90 -2.48 -11.94
N GLN A 50 -20.49 -1.70 -12.84
CA GLN A 50 -21.07 -2.23 -14.07
C GLN A 50 -20.00 -2.80 -14.99
N THR A 51 -18.90 -2.07 -15.21
CA THR A 51 -17.78 -2.50 -16.07
C THR A 51 -17.12 -3.77 -15.54
N VAL A 52 -16.95 -3.88 -14.21
CA VAL A 52 -16.45 -5.12 -13.57
C VAL A 52 -17.37 -6.29 -13.90
N ARG A 53 -18.67 -6.15 -13.66
CA ARG A 53 -19.66 -7.21 -13.92
C ARG A 53 -19.64 -7.65 -15.38
N GLU A 54 -19.77 -6.70 -16.31
CA GLU A 54 -19.79 -6.97 -17.76
C GLU A 54 -18.50 -7.65 -18.24
N THR A 55 -17.34 -7.22 -17.72
CA THR A 55 -16.05 -7.84 -18.02
C THR A 55 -15.99 -9.28 -17.52
N MET A 56 -16.44 -9.54 -16.29
CA MET A 56 -16.47 -10.89 -15.72
C MET A 56 -17.40 -11.82 -16.52
N GLU A 57 -18.59 -11.33 -16.91
CA GLU A 57 -19.56 -12.08 -17.73
C GLU A 57 -18.99 -12.37 -19.13
N MET A 58 -18.40 -11.38 -19.79
CA MET A 58 -17.77 -11.53 -21.10
C MET A 58 -16.64 -12.58 -21.07
N LEU A 59 -15.80 -12.55 -20.05
CA LEU A 59 -14.71 -13.51 -19.89
C LEU A 59 -15.23 -14.91 -19.60
N SER A 60 -16.27 -15.04 -18.77
CA SER A 60 -16.92 -16.34 -18.52
C SER A 60 -17.54 -16.93 -19.78
N ALA A 61 -18.21 -16.11 -20.60
CA ALA A 61 -18.77 -16.53 -21.88
C ALA A 61 -17.69 -17.01 -22.87
N LYS A 62 -16.46 -16.52 -22.75
CA LYS A 62 -15.28 -16.97 -23.52
C LYS A 62 -14.62 -18.25 -22.96
N GLY A 63 -15.19 -18.85 -21.92
CA GLY A 63 -14.67 -20.06 -21.29
C GLY A 63 -13.56 -19.84 -20.25
N TYR A 64 -13.26 -18.58 -19.89
CA TYR A 64 -12.34 -18.29 -18.78
C TYR A 64 -13.02 -18.48 -17.42
N ARG A 65 -12.20 -18.58 -16.38
CA ARG A 65 -12.61 -18.53 -14.97
C ARG A 65 -12.08 -17.22 -14.36
N PRO A 66 -12.76 -16.08 -14.62
CA PRO A 66 -12.24 -14.80 -14.22
C PRO A 66 -12.26 -14.64 -12.69
N TYR A 67 -11.25 -13.95 -12.17
CA TYR A 67 -11.12 -13.63 -10.76
C TYR A 67 -10.87 -12.13 -10.60
N TYR A 68 -11.77 -11.45 -9.89
CA TYR A 68 -11.60 -10.04 -9.56
C TYR A 68 -10.91 -9.90 -8.20
N ILE A 69 -9.74 -9.26 -8.19
CA ILE A 69 -8.86 -9.20 -7.01
C ILE A 69 -9.50 -8.54 -5.79
N TYR A 70 -10.46 -7.67 -6.00
CA TYR A 70 -11.20 -7.01 -4.90
C TYR A 70 -12.45 -7.77 -4.45
N GLY A 71 -12.75 -8.94 -5.02
CA GLY A 71 -13.90 -9.78 -4.66
C GLY A 71 -15.08 -9.60 -5.59
N ASN A 72 -16.11 -8.91 -5.17
CA ASN A 72 -17.30 -8.65 -5.98
C ASN A 72 -17.18 -7.35 -6.80
N GLN A 73 -18.17 -7.09 -7.65
CA GLN A 73 -18.20 -5.90 -8.53
C GLN A 73 -18.12 -4.55 -7.79
N TYR A 74 -18.44 -4.51 -6.51
CA TYR A 74 -18.36 -3.31 -5.66
C TYR A 74 -17.00 -3.17 -4.98
N GLY A 75 -16.06 -4.08 -5.24
CA GLY A 75 -14.73 -4.06 -4.66
C GLY A 75 -14.69 -4.53 -3.20
N THR A 76 -15.57 -5.43 -2.81
CA THR A 76 -15.64 -6.00 -1.47
C THR A 76 -15.58 -7.52 -1.47
N GLY A 77 -15.12 -8.11 -0.37
CA GLY A 77 -15.08 -9.56 -0.14
C GLY A 77 -13.68 -10.18 -0.12
N ASN A 78 -12.66 -9.48 -0.63
CA ASN A 78 -11.27 -9.95 -0.62
C ASN A 78 -10.33 -9.10 0.25
N GLU A 79 -10.86 -8.29 1.15
CA GLU A 79 -10.07 -7.40 2.03
C GLU A 79 -9.06 -8.17 2.89
N GLY A 80 -9.37 -9.40 3.22
CA GLY A 80 -8.48 -10.26 4.00
C GLY A 80 -7.24 -10.77 3.25
N VAL A 81 -7.26 -10.78 1.90
CA VAL A 81 -6.12 -11.26 1.10
C VAL A 81 -4.87 -10.39 1.29
N PRO A 82 -4.94 -9.05 1.10
CA PRO A 82 -3.78 -8.20 1.36
C PRO A 82 -3.40 -8.17 2.85
N VAL A 83 -4.34 -8.32 3.79
CA VAL A 83 -4.03 -8.43 5.22
C VAL A 83 -3.16 -9.66 5.48
N GLN A 84 -3.54 -10.84 4.94
CA GLN A 84 -2.72 -12.05 5.07
C GLN A 84 -1.32 -11.87 4.48
N ALA A 85 -1.21 -11.26 3.31
CA ALA A 85 0.10 -11.05 2.68
C ALA A 85 1.05 -10.22 3.57
N TYR A 86 0.52 -9.27 4.35
CA TYR A 86 1.33 -8.50 5.29
C TYR A 86 1.56 -9.18 6.65
N VAL A 87 0.72 -10.14 7.04
CA VAL A 87 1.06 -11.07 8.13
C VAL A 87 2.24 -11.95 7.71
N ASP A 88 2.22 -12.48 6.49
CA ASP A 88 3.31 -13.28 5.96
C ASP A 88 4.60 -12.45 5.85
N ALA A 89 4.52 -11.20 5.37
CA ALA A 89 5.65 -10.29 5.36
C ALA A 89 6.21 -10.00 6.76
N TYR A 90 5.36 -9.94 7.78
CA TYR A 90 5.80 -9.80 9.16
C TYR A 90 6.63 -11.01 9.63
N GLU A 91 6.21 -12.22 9.25
CA GLU A 91 6.98 -13.45 9.52
C GLU A 91 8.33 -13.48 8.80
N GLU A 92 8.38 -12.97 7.56
CA GLU A 92 9.63 -12.80 6.82
C GLU A 92 10.59 -11.83 7.54
N ILE A 93 10.06 -10.71 8.07
CA ILE A 93 10.84 -9.76 8.88
C ILE A 93 11.41 -10.46 10.13
N CYS A 94 10.59 -11.20 10.88
CA CYS A 94 11.04 -11.93 12.06
C CYS A 94 12.11 -12.98 11.73
N THR A 95 11.97 -13.66 10.60
CA THR A 95 12.96 -14.64 10.12
C THR A 95 14.28 -13.96 9.79
N TYR A 96 14.24 -12.85 9.05
CA TYR A 96 15.43 -12.05 8.73
C TYR A 96 16.14 -11.55 9.99
N GLU A 97 15.39 -11.03 10.97
CA GLU A 97 15.95 -10.58 12.25
C GLU A 97 16.68 -11.70 12.99
N ALA A 98 16.10 -12.90 13.02
CA ALA A 98 16.72 -14.05 13.67
C ALA A 98 18.01 -14.46 12.95
N GLU A 99 18.02 -14.47 11.63
CA GLU A 99 19.19 -14.78 10.81
C GLU A 99 20.32 -13.75 10.98
N GLN A 100 19.96 -12.45 10.99
CA GLN A 100 20.93 -11.36 11.09
C GLN A 100 21.29 -11.00 12.54
N ARG A 101 20.61 -11.58 13.54
CA ARG A 101 20.75 -11.27 14.98
C ARG A 101 20.53 -9.79 15.29
N ILE A 102 19.51 -9.20 14.67
CA ILE A 102 19.08 -7.83 14.89
C ILE A 102 17.62 -7.82 15.33
N HIS A 103 17.14 -6.66 15.80
CA HIS A 103 15.74 -6.46 16.12
C HIS A 103 15.33 -5.04 15.73
N PHE A 104 14.27 -4.90 14.92
CA PHE A 104 13.72 -3.61 14.55
C PHE A 104 12.70 -3.17 15.62
N GLU A 105 13.01 -2.09 16.31
CA GLU A 105 12.11 -1.50 17.31
C GLU A 105 10.93 -0.77 16.67
N TYR A 106 11.13 -0.28 15.44
CA TYR A 106 10.12 0.44 14.67
C TYR A 106 10.05 -0.10 13.25
N ILE A 107 8.83 -0.28 12.76
CA ILE A 107 8.56 -0.57 11.35
C ILE A 107 7.72 0.57 10.77
N PHE A 108 8.26 1.33 9.81
CA PHE A 108 7.56 2.42 9.15
C PHE A 108 7.17 2.04 7.72
N PHE A 109 6.03 2.55 7.26
CA PHE A 109 5.50 2.32 5.90
C PHE A 109 4.40 3.33 5.57
N PRO A 110 4.08 3.53 4.25
CA PRO A 110 2.92 4.31 3.83
C PRO A 110 1.61 3.57 4.12
N SER A 111 0.68 4.20 4.83
CA SER A 111 -0.65 3.67 5.15
C SER A 111 -1.72 4.42 4.36
N GLY A 112 -2.36 3.75 3.40
CA GLY A 112 -3.42 4.29 2.54
C GLY A 112 -4.77 3.62 2.80
N THR A 113 -4.96 2.41 2.28
CA THR A 113 -6.19 1.62 2.45
C THR A 113 -6.33 1.01 3.84
N GLY A 114 -5.24 0.89 4.59
CA GLY A 114 -5.19 0.26 5.90
C GLY A 114 -4.72 -1.20 5.89
N ALA A 115 -4.79 -1.90 4.76
CA ALA A 115 -4.52 -3.34 4.70
C ALA A 115 -3.08 -3.71 5.11
N THR A 116 -2.07 -2.92 4.69
CA THR A 116 -0.67 -3.09 5.12
C THR A 116 -0.56 -3.03 6.63
N GLN A 117 -1.13 -1.99 7.22
CA GLN A 117 -1.08 -1.78 8.67
C GLN A 117 -1.84 -2.86 9.43
N SER A 118 -3.03 -3.24 8.96
CA SER A 118 -3.81 -4.33 9.56
C SER A 118 -3.03 -5.64 9.56
N GLY A 119 -2.35 -5.98 8.46
CA GLY A 119 -1.56 -7.22 8.37
C GLY A 119 -0.33 -7.21 9.28
N LEU A 120 0.45 -6.13 9.27
CA LEU A 120 1.64 -6.01 10.12
C LEU A 120 1.27 -6.02 11.62
N ILE A 121 0.20 -5.31 12.02
CA ILE A 121 -0.29 -5.36 13.42
C ILE A 121 -0.80 -6.76 13.74
N SER A 122 -1.51 -7.44 12.84
CA SER A 122 -1.95 -8.82 13.09
C SER A 122 -0.78 -9.77 13.31
N GLY A 123 0.29 -9.67 12.50
CA GLY A 123 1.53 -10.43 12.69
C GLY A 123 2.20 -10.12 14.03
N HIS A 124 2.30 -8.84 14.38
CA HIS A 124 2.80 -8.37 15.67
C HIS A 124 2.03 -8.98 16.86
N LEU A 125 0.70 -8.95 16.81
CA LEU A 125 -0.15 -9.52 17.85
C LEU A 125 0.00 -11.04 17.98
N LEU A 126 0.17 -11.75 16.86
CA LEU A 126 0.41 -13.20 16.87
C LEU A 126 1.78 -13.54 17.52
N ARG A 127 2.80 -12.74 17.25
CA ARG A 127 4.16 -12.93 17.80
C ARG A 127 4.31 -12.40 19.22
N LYS A 128 3.44 -11.47 19.66
CA LYS A 128 3.47 -10.82 20.99
C LYS A 128 4.81 -10.14 21.27
N ASP A 129 5.41 -9.53 20.27
CA ASP A 129 6.65 -8.75 20.44
C ASP A 129 6.38 -7.30 20.90
N GLN A 130 7.42 -6.49 21.04
CA GLN A 130 7.32 -5.15 21.66
C GLN A 130 7.58 -4.00 20.66
N ARG A 131 7.68 -4.30 19.36
CA ARG A 131 7.98 -3.28 18.34
C ARG A 131 6.78 -2.38 18.04
N LYS A 132 7.04 -1.23 17.47
CA LYS A 132 6.01 -0.28 17.05
C LYS A 132 5.77 -0.34 15.55
N ILE A 133 4.51 -0.55 15.17
CA ILE A 133 4.05 -0.62 13.77
C ILE A 133 3.52 0.77 13.37
N MET A 134 4.35 1.55 12.65
CA MET A 134 4.17 2.98 12.44
C MET A 134 3.69 3.28 11.00
N GLY A 135 2.38 3.43 10.80
CA GLY A 135 1.82 3.83 9.50
C GLY A 135 1.86 5.34 9.31
N VAL A 136 2.43 5.81 8.21
CA VAL A 136 2.30 7.23 7.81
C VAL A 136 1.10 7.35 6.88
N LEU A 137 0.09 8.12 7.28
CA LEU A 137 -1.13 8.32 6.49
C LEU A 137 -0.81 9.09 5.20
N ILE A 138 -1.11 8.48 4.04
CA ILE A 138 -0.86 9.10 2.72
C ILE A 138 -2.14 9.61 2.04
N SER A 139 -3.30 9.31 2.60
CA SER A 139 -4.61 9.68 2.04
C SER A 139 -5.23 10.91 2.71
N SER A 140 -6.30 11.44 2.12
CA SER A 140 -7.08 12.54 2.70
C SER A 140 -8.07 12.08 3.78
N ARG A 141 -8.09 10.77 4.08
CA ARG A 141 -9.04 10.20 5.05
C ARG A 141 -8.85 10.81 6.43
N GLU A 142 -9.95 11.02 7.14
CA GLU A 142 -9.90 11.44 8.55
C GLU A 142 -9.33 10.32 9.43
N LYS A 143 -8.63 10.72 10.49
CA LYS A 143 -7.88 9.82 11.37
C LYS A 143 -8.75 8.68 11.91
N GLU A 144 -9.87 9.04 12.52
CA GLU A 144 -10.80 8.11 13.16
C GLU A 144 -11.31 7.07 12.15
N ARG A 145 -11.62 7.51 10.92
CA ARG A 145 -12.06 6.60 9.86
C ARG A 145 -10.94 5.69 9.38
N ALA A 146 -9.72 6.19 9.30
CA ALA A 146 -8.56 5.39 8.90
C ALA A 146 -8.24 4.32 9.96
N GLU A 147 -8.23 4.69 11.24
CA GLU A 147 -8.03 3.77 12.37
C GLU A 147 -9.14 2.72 12.44
N GLN A 148 -10.40 3.11 12.21
CA GLN A 148 -11.52 2.17 12.17
C GLN A 148 -11.36 1.11 11.09
N VAL A 149 -10.91 1.50 9.89
CA VAL A 149 -10.68 0.54 8.78
C VAL A 149 -9.54 -0.42 9.10
N ILE A 150 -8.46 0.08 9.71
CA ILE A 150 -7.34 -0.76 10.15
C ILE A 150 -7.81 -1.75 11.21
N TRP A 151 -8.53 -1.27 12.20
CA TRP A 151 -9.06 -2.10 13.27
C TRP A 151 -10.02 -3.17 12.76
N GLN A 152 -10.92 -2.82 11.84
CA GLN A 152 -11.81 -3.79 11.21
C GLN A 152 -11.03 -4.87 10.46
N GLY A 153 -9.98 -4.50 9.73
CA GLY A 153 -9.12 -5.46 9.04
C GLY A 153 -8.44 -6.45 9.99
N ILE A 154 -8.01 -5.99 11.18
CA ILE A 154 -7.45 -6.85 12.24
C ILE A 154 -8.53 -7.80 12.76
N GLN A 155 -9.69 -7.27 13.15
CA GLN A 155 -10.80 -8.08 13.68
C GLN A 155 -11.22 -9.16 12.69
N ASP A 156 -11.43 -8.80 11.42
CA ASP A 156 -11.82 -9.74 10.35
C ASP A 156 -10.77 -10.83 10.13
N TYR A 157 -9.49 -10.47 10.24
CA TYR A 157 -8.39 -11.42 10.12
C TYR A 157 -8.44 -12.50 11.21
N PHE A 158 -8.56 -12.08 12.48
CA PHE A 158 -8.61 -13.00 13.62
C PHE A 158 -9.91 -13.81 13.63
N GLN A 159 -11.05 -13.18 13.37
CA GLN A 159 -12.36 -13.85 13.31
C GLN A 159 -12.41 -14.95 12.25
N LYS A 160 -11.97 -14.65 11.03
CA LYS A 160 -11.97 -15.64 9.91
C LYS A 160 -11.08 -16.85 10.17
N ARG A 161 -10.14 -16.75 11.10
CA ARG A 161 -9.22 -17.83 11.48
C ARG A 161 -9.57 -18.48 12.82
N GLU A 162 -10.66 -18.04 13.44
CA GLU A 162 -11.08 -18.54 14.75
C GLU A 162 -9.97 -18.40 15.83
N ILE A 163 -9.10 -17.38 15.66
CA ILE A 163 -8.06 -17.06 16.63
C ILE A 163 -8.61 -16.04 17.61
N PRO A 164 -8.57 -16.30 18.92
CA PRO A 164 -8.98 -15.31 19.90
C PRO A 164 -8.14 -14.03 19.79
N LEU A 165 -8.79 -12.92 19.50
CA LEU A 165 -8.14 -11.62 19.58
C LEU A 165 -8.02 -11.24 21.05
N THR A 166 -6.78 -11.17 21.56
CA THR A 166 -6.52 -10.64 22.90
C THR A 166 -7.07 -9.22 22.96
N PRO A 167 -7.64 -8.74 24.06
CA PRO A 167 -8.10 -7.36 24.17
C PRO A 167 -6.93 -6.42 23.87
N VAL A 168 -6.91 -5.91 22.65
CA VAL A 168 -5.94 -4.92 22.18
C VAL A 168 -6.67 -3.61 22.19
N SER A 169 -6.08 -2.60 22.77
CA SER A 169 -6.62 -1.25 22.69
C SER A 169 -6.36 -0.69 21.28
N GLN A 170 -7.22 0.20 20.82
CA GLN A 170 -6.95 0.96 19.58
C GLN A 170 -5.63 1.75 19.65
N GLU A 171 -5.04 1.85 20.84
CA GLU A 171 -3.73 2.47 21.10
C GLU A 171 -2.57 1.77 20.39
N GLU A 172 -2.74 0.50 19.98
CA GLU A 172 -1.78 -0.23 19.13
C GLU A 172 -1.72 0.29 17.69
N ILE A 173 -2.72 1.10 17.28
CA ILE A 173 -2.74 1.67 15.93
C ILE A 173 -1.97 2.99 15.91
N HIS A 174 -0.67 2.91 15.66
CA HIS A 174 0.15 4.10 15.49
C HIS A 174 0.03 4.62 14.05
N LEU A 175 -0.90 5.57 13.83
CA LEU A 175 -1.14 6.21 12.54
C LEU A 175 -0.71 7.68 12.59
N LEU A 176 0.34 8.02 11.84
CA LEU A 176 0.94 9.34 11.79
C LEU A 176 0.22 10.22 10.75
N CYS A 177 -0.81 10.93 11.17
CA CYS A 177 -1.66 11.76 10.32
C CYS A 177 -1.07 13.14 10.02
N GLN A 178 -0.19 13.66 10.89
CA GLN A 178 0.41 14.99 10.77
C GLN A 178 1.34 15.12 9.55
N TYR A 179 1.82 14.00 9.00
CA TYR A 179 2.72 13.96 7.84
C TYR A 179 2.00 13.65 6.51
N LYS A 180 0.66 13.72 6.46
CA LYS A 180 -0.11 13.42 5.23
C LYS A 180 0.09 14.43 4.08
N ALA A 181 0.71 15.59 4.36
CA ALA A 181 1.07 16.62 3.38
C ALA A 181 -0.06 16.95 2.38
N GLY A 182 -1.28 17.21 2.91
CA GLY A 182 -2.46 17.53 2.10
C GLY A 182 -3.21 16.32 1.54
N GLY A 183 -2.72 15.08 1.71
CA GLY A 183 -3.42 13.85 1.33
C GLY A 183 -2.89 13.18 0.07
N TYR A 184 -3.74 12.36 -0.55
CA TYR A 184 -3.36 11.54 -1.70
C TYR A 184 -2.95 12.39 -2.91
N GLY A 185 -1.83 12.03 -3.53
CA GLY A 185 -1.28 12.73 -4.70
C GLY A 185 -0.71 14.12 -4.42
N LYS A 186 -0.82 14.64 -3.19
CA LYS A 186 -0.27 15.93 -2.79
C LYS A 186 1.05 15.74 -2.03
N TYR A 187 1.98 16.64 -2.24
CA TYR A 187 3.30 16.64 -1.60
C TYR A 187 3.85 18.07 -1.50
N ASN A 188 4.89 18.25 -0.71
CA ASN A 188 5.59 19.51 -0.53
C ASN A 188 7.06 19.41 -0.96
N GLN A 189 7.78 20.51 -0.97
CA GLN A 189 9.18 20.58 -1.38
C GLN A 189 10.11 19.76 -0.47
N GLU A 190 9.78 19.60 0.80
CA GLU A 190 10.57 18.79 1.72
C GLU A 190 10.55 17.30 1.35
N ILE A 191 9.37 16.80 0.91
CA ILE A 191 9.24 15.43 0.42
C ILE A 191 10.11 15.24 -0.83
N ILE A 192 10.06 16.18 -1.78
CA ILE A 192 10.88 16.13 -3.00
C ILE A 192 12.37 16.16 -2.65
N ARG A 193 12.78 17.02 -1.71
CA ARG A 193 14.17 17.09 -1.25
C ARG A 193 14.65 15.76 -0.68
N VAL A 194 13.84 15.14 0.19
CA VAL A 194 14.16 13.85 0.79
C VAL A 194 14.27 12.74 -0.27
N ILE A 195 13.35 12.68 -1.23
CA ILE A 195 13.41 11.74 -2.36
C ILE A 195 14.72 11.88 -3.13
N LYS A 196 15.08 13.12 -3.47
CA LYS A 196 16.31 13.43 -4.22
C LYS A 196 17.56 13.04 -3.44
N GLU A 197 17.64 13.42 -2.16
CA GLU A 197 18.76 13.07 -1.29
C GLU A 197 18.96 11.56 -1.19
N GLU A 198 17.89 10.79 -0.97
CA GLU A 198 17.97 9.34 -0.84
C GLU A 198 18.33 8.66 -2.16
N PHE A 199 17.76 9.14 -3.26
CA PHE A 199 18.11 8.61 -4.57
C PHE A 199 19.58 8.86 -4.93
N CYS A 200 20.07 10.10 -4.71
CA CYS A 200 21.47 10.44 -4.99
C CYS A 200 22.47 9.71 -4.07
N ARG A 201 22.07 9.41 -2.83
CA ARG A 201 22.95 8.75 -1.85
C ARG A 201 22.93 7.24 -1.96
N ASN A 202 21.76 6.66 -2.13
CA ASN A 202 21.52 5.22 -1.97
C ASN A 202 20.96 4.54 -3.23
N GLY A 203 20.61 5.30 -4.27
CA GLY A 203 20.01 4.77 -5.49
C GLY A 203 18.59 4.23 -5.29
N ILE A 204 17.88 4.62 -4.22
CA ILE A 204 16.54 4.13 -3.89
C ILE A 204 15.49 5.09 -4.45
N PRO A 205 14.75 4.70 -5.51
CA PRO A 205 13.71 5.53 -6.09
C PRO A 205 12.44 5.50 -5.23
N MET A 206 11.99 6.64 -4.73
CA MET A 206 10.75 6.78 -3.97
C MET A 206 9.81 7.75 -4.66
N ASP A 207 8.52 7.44 -4.69
CA ASP A 207 7.49 8.30 -5.25
C ASP A 207 6.98 9.34 -4.24
N PRO A 208 6.49 10.50 -4.66
CA PRO A 208 6.05 11.55 -3.73
C PRO A 208 4.69 11.28 -3.08
N THR A 209 3.89 10.34 -3.63
CA THR A 209 2.55 10.02 -3.10
C THR A 209 2.60 9.04 -1.92
N TYR A 210 3.40 7.99 -2.04
CA TYR A 210 3.47 6.89 -1.08
C TYR A 210 4.80 6.88 -0.30
N THR A 211 5.83 6.31 -0.92
CA THR A 211 7.08 5.95 -0.22
C THR A 211 7.91 7.17 0.19
N GLY A 212 8.05 8.16 -0.66
CA GLY A 212 8.78 9.39 -0.32
C GLY A 212 8.10 10.19 0.79
N LYS A 213 6.76 10.31 0.73
CA LYS A 213 5.99 10.95 1.80
C LYS A 213 6.13 10.21 3.13
N ALA A 214 6.02 8.89 3.12
CA ALA A 214 6.14 8.08 4.33
C ALA A 214 7.57 8.12 4.90
N PHE A 215 8.57 8.10 4.03
CA PHE A 215 9.97 8.19 4.45
C PHE A 215 10.31 9.57 5.05
N TRP A 216 9.82 10.65 4.44
CA TRP A 216 9.88 11.98 5.04
C TRP A 216 9.19 12.02 6.40
N GLY A 217 7.97 11.50 6.51
CA GLY A 217 7.23 11.44 7.76
C GLY A 217 7.95 10.64 8.85
N MET A 218 8.59 9.54 8.49
CA MET A 218 9.46 8.77 9.39
C MET A 218 10.63 9.65 9.88
N LYS A 219 11.38 10.31 8.99
CA LYS A 219 12.51 11.19 9.38
C LYS A 219 12.06 12.28 10.33
N GLU A 220 10.94 12.96 10.05
CA GLU A 220 10.41 14.00 10.91
C GLU A 220 9.98 13.46 12.28
N TYR A 221 9.27 12.31 12.32
CA TYR A 221 8.87 11.68 13.57
C TYR A 221 10.09 11.33 14.45
N LEU A 222 11.11 10.69 13.87
CA LEU A 222 12.32 10.31 14.59
C LEU A 222 13.04 11.54 15.14
N ARG A 223 13.13 12.62 14.34
CA ARG A 223 13.72 13.89 14.75
C ARG A 223 12.95 14.53 15.91
N GLU A 224 11.63 14.63 15.81
CA GLU A 224 10.77 15.23 16.84
C GLU A 224 10.79 14.44 18.16
N LYS A 225 10.83 13.11 18.07
CA LYS A 225 10.89 12.21 19.23
C LYS A 225 12.31 12.00 19.76
N LYS A 226 13.33 12.57 19.10
CA LYS A 226 14.76 12.43 19.45
C LYS A 226 15.21 10.96 19.52
N ILE A 227 14.69 10.14 18.60
CA ILE A 227 15.06 8.73 18.49
C ILE A 227 16.31 8.64 17.60
N ALA A 228 17.45 8.25 18.19
CA ALA A 228 18.74 8.20 17.49
C ALA A 228 19.35 6.79 17.45
N ASP A 229 19.15 5.99 18.50
CA ASP A 229 19.90 4.74 18.71
C ASP A 229 19.01 3.48 18.53
N SER A 230 17.92 3.61 17.77
CA SER A 230 16.98 2.49 17.49
C SER A 230 17.24 1.86 16.15
N GLN A 231 17.03 0.55 16.06
CA GLN A 231 16.96 -0.17 14.79
C GLN A 231 15.60 0.07 14.14
N ILE A 232 15.62 0.59 12.92
CA ILE A 232 14.42 1.01 12.21
C ILE A 232 14.33 0.32 10.87
N LEU A 233 13.18 -0.29 10.59
CA LEU A 233 12.85 -0.82 9.28
C LEU A 233 11.88 0.14 8.56
N PHE A 234 12.20 0.51 7.34
CA PHE A 234 11.27 1.16 6.44
C PHE A 234 10.84 0.19 5.33
N ILE A 235 9.55 -0.09 5.23
CA ILE A 235 9.01 -0.94 4.16
C ILE A 235 8.73 -0.08 2.93
N HIS A 236 9.51 -0.29 1.88
CA HIS A 236 9.30 0.31 0.58
C HIS A 236 8.22 -0.45 -0.19
N THR A 237 6.97 0.04 -0.15
CA THR A 237 5.79 -0.65 -0.69
C THR A 237 5.64 -0.56 -2.21
N GLY A 238 6.62 -0.04 -2.92
CA GLY A 238 6.59 0.13 -4.38
C GLY A 238 6.55 1.60 -4.80
N GLY A 239 5.95 1.89 -5.96
CA GLY A 239 5.85 3.26 -6.48
C GLY A 239 7.00 3.68 -7.40
N THR A 240 7.97 2.83 -7.68
CA THR A 240 9.11 3.12 -8.56
C THR A 240 8.71 3.73 -9.92
N PRO A 241 7.69 3.25 -10.64
CA PRO A 241 7.27 3.90 -11.89
C PRO A 241 6.78 5.34 -11.70
N LEU A 242 6.16 5.65 -10.56
CA LEU A 242 5.73 7.02 -10.22
C LEU A 242 6.91 7.95 -9.94
N PHE A 243 8.02 7.42 -9.41
CA PHE A 243 9.26 8.18 -9.29
C PHE A 243 9.74 8.66 -10.67
N TYR A 244 9.76 7.79 -11.68
CA TYR A 244 10.16 8.16 -13.03
C TYR A 244 9.17 9.12 -13.71
N ASP A 245 7.88 9.08 -13.38
CA ASP A 245 6.91 10.08 -13.86
C ASP A 245 7.23 11.48 -13.28
N CYS A 246 7.78 11.55 -12.07
CA CYS A 246 8.16 12.82 -11.44
C CYS A 246 9.45 13.42 -11.99
N LEU A 247 10.42 12.61 -12.45
CA LEU A 247 11.69 13.10 -12.99
C LEU A 247 11.52 13.96 -14.26
N GLY A 248 10.43 13.80 -14.99
CA GLY A 248 10.12 14.59 -16.19
C GLY A 248 9.43 15.92 -15.90
N ASN A 249 9.04 16.16 -14.66
CA ASN A 249 8.47 17.42 -14.21
C ASN A 249 9.60 18.20 -13.52
N GLU A 250 9.81 19.47 -13.88
CA GLU A 250 10.86 20.35 -13.30
C GLU A 250 10.81 20.54 -11.78
N GLU A 251 9.93 19.80 -11.10
CA GLU A 251 9.67 19.85 -9.66
C GLU A 251 10.57 18.90 -8.82
N VAL A 252 11.40 18.07 -9.46
CA VAL A 252 12.30 17.11 -8.78
C VAL A 252 13.76 17.49 -8.92
#